data_faf76b61f229121e9557c48adb13eb12
#
_entry.id   faf76b61f229121e9557c48adb13eb12
#
_cell.length_a   1.000
_cell.length_b   1.000
_cell.length_c   1.000
_cell.angle_alpha   90.00
_cell.angle_beta   90.00
_cell.angle_gamma   90.00
#
_symmetry.space_group_name_H-M   'P 1'
#
loop_
_entity.id
_entity.type
_entity.pdbx_description
1 polymer ?
#
loop_
_entity_poly.entity_id
_entity_poly.type
_entity_poly.pdbx_seq_one_letter_code
_entity_poly.pdbx_strand_id
1 'polypeptide(L)'
;MTDPILEVSGLCYWYDDENAPVLHDLDLAVPRGEFLALVGANGSGKTTLTKHFNGLLRPRRGRVRVDGADTSGRSVGELSRQVGYLFQNPEQQIFSPTVRQELAFGPRNAGLSSAEVESRVRDALDRFRLGGVAGSPPAILSYGLRRRVTLASLAAMDPPLLVLDEPTVGLDAPGLAETFDWLAELHAQGRTIVLVTHDMSLAAEHADRIVAMRQGEIVASALPAELFRQQELLAQVSLAAPPVLSLARTLVPLGLSGTSLTVESFCDEYAALLKARALPPDRPEAGQ
;
A
#
# COMPACT_ATOMS: atom_id res chain seq x y z
N MET A 1 -23.62 -1.36 6.87
CA MET A 1 -22.37 -1.83 6.24
C MET A 1 -22.15 -0.90 5.05
N THR A 2 -21.06 -0.17 5.01
CA THR A 2 -20.72 0.71 3.88
C THR A 2 -20.42 -0.14 2.65
N ASP A 3 -20.99 0.21 1.48
CA ASP A 3 -20.72 -0.49 0.22
C ASP A 3 -19.19 -0.47 -0.06
N PRO A 4 -18.59 -1.62 -0.44
CA PRO A 4 -17.17 -1.67 -0.74
C PRO A 4 -16.84 -0.82 -1.98
N ILE A 5 -15.68 -0.16 -1.98
CA ILE A 5 -15.19 0.55 -3.17
C ILE A 5 -14.67 -0.43 -4.23
N LEU A 6 -14.16 -1.58 -3.78
CA LEU A 6 -13.66 -2.64 -4.63
C LEU A 6 -14.27 -3.98 -4.19
N GLU A 7 -14.82 -4.72 -5.14
CA GLU A 7 -15.37 -6.06 -4.94
C GLU A 7 -14.85 -7.01 -6.03
N VAL A 8 -14.30 -8.12 -5.61
CA VAL A 8 -13.86 -9.23 -6.45
C VAL A 8 -14.69 -10.45 -6.07
N SER A 9 -15.29 -11.13 -7.03
CA SER A 9 -16.15 -12.29 -6.77
C SER A 9 -15.82 -13.42 -7.74
N GLY A 10 -15.36 -14.55 -7.21
CA GLY A 10 -15.07 -15.78 -7.95
C GLY A 10 -14.02 -15.57 -9.05
N LEU A 11 -13.04 -14.70 -8.85
CA LEU A 11 -12.07 -14.34 -9.88
C LEU A 11 -11.12 -15.48 -10.19
N CYS A 12 -11.19 -15.98 -11.44
CA CYS A 12 -10.17 -16.84 -12.01
C CYS A 12 -9.51 -16.16 -13.20
N TYR A 13 -8.18 -16.33 -13.30
CA TYR A 13 -7.41 -15.78 -14.40
C TYR A 13 -6.22 -16.65 -14.78
N TRP A 14 -5.94 -16.75 -16.08
CA TRP A 14 -4.74 -17.35 -16.68
C TRP A 14 -4.32 -16.54 -17.90
N TYR A 15 -3.01 -16.47 -18.16
CA TYR A 15 -2.46 -15.89 -19.37
C TYR A 15 -2.69 -16.82 -20.57
N ASP A 16 -2.73 -16.26 -21.78
CA ASP A 16 -3.15 -17.00 -22.99
C ASP A 16 -2.30 -18.25 -23.30
N ASP A 17 -1.02 -18.21 -22.95
CA ASP A 17 -0.05 -19.29 -23.19
C ASP A 17 0.00 -20.34 -22.04
N GLU A 18 -0.74 -20.15 -20.97
CA GLU A 18 -0.71 -21.00 -19.79
C GLU A 18 -2.02 -21.78 -19.64
N ASN A 19 -1.92 -23.12 -19.58
CA ASN A 19 -3.07 -23.99 -19.32
C ASN A 19 -3.48 -24.04 -17.83
N ALA A 20 -2.72 -23.39 -16.94
CA ALA A 20 -2.98 -23.38 -15.50
C ALA A 20 -3.40 -21.97 -15.03
N PRO A 21 -4.44 -21.86 -14.20
CA PRO A 21 -4.83 -20.61 -13.59
C PRO A 21 -3.68 -20.01 -12.75
N VAL A 22 -3.53 -18.67 -12.84
CA VAL A 22 -2.66 -17.87 -11.99
C VAL A 22 -3.42 -17.32 -10.79
N LEU A 23 -4.75 -17.13 -10.94
CA LEU A 23 -5.67 -16.79 -9.85
C LEU A 23 -6.80 -17.81 -9.81
N HIS A 24 -7.13 -18.27 -8.59
CA HIS A 24 -8.04 -19.38 -8.34
C HIS A 24 -9.21 -18.93 -7.45
N ASP A 25 -10.37 -18.68 -8.06
CA ASP A 25 -11.66 -18.45 -7.38
C ASP A 25 -11.57 -17.43 -6.22
N LEU A 26 -11.00 -16.25 -6.51
CA LEU A 26 -10.71 -15.25 -5.50
C LEU A 26 -11.94 -14.41 -5.17
N ASP A 27 -12.19 -14.25 -3.88
CA ASP A 27 -13.14 -13.30 -3.32
C ASP A 27 -12.41 -12.26 -2.47
N LEU A 28 -12.65 -10.96 -2.72
CA LEU A 28 -12.09 -9.86 -1.96
C LEU A 28 -13.05 -8.67 -1.97
N ALA A 29 -13.37 -8.15 -0.80
CA ALA A 29 -14.05 -6.86 -0.66
C ALA A 29 -13.14 -5.88 0.10
N VAL A 30 -13.04 -4.65 -0.42
CA VAL A 30 -12.29 -3.56 0.21
C VAL A 30 -13.27 -2.43 0.52
N PRO A 31 -13.60 -2.20 1.79
CA PRO A 31 -14.41 -1.07 2.24
C PRO A 31 -13.82 0.28 1.83
N ARG A 32 -14.69 1.29 1.70
CA ARG A 32 -14.22 2.66 1.49
C ARG A 32 -13.44 3.16 2.70
N GLY A 33 -12.32 3.84 2.45
CA GLY A 33 -11.46 4.39 3.48
C GLY A 33 -10.56 3.34 4.16
N GLU A 34 -10.54 2.09 3.69
CA GLU A 34 -9.63 1.07 4.23
C GLU A 34 -8.21 1.22 3.66
N PHE A 35 -7.22 1.05 4.52
CA PHE A 35 -5.84 0.82 4.12
C PHE A 35 -5.56 -0.70 4.16
N LEU A 36 -5.61 -1.34 3.00
CA LEU A 36 -5.36 -2.77 2.84
C LEU A 36 -3.90 -3.03 2.43
N ALA A 37 -3.19 -3.90 3.14
CA ALA A 37 -1.93 -4.46 2.66
C ALA A 37 -2.17 -5.83 2.00
N LEU A 38 -1.73 -5.97 0.75
CA LEU A 38 -1.75 -7.23 0.00
C LEU A 38 -0.34 -7.82 -0.01
N VAL A 39 -0.13 -8.91 0.72
CA VAL A 39 1.18 -9.50 0.96
C VAL A 39 1.28 -10.93 0.42
N GLY A 40 2.51 -11.44 0.26
CA GLY A 40 2.76 -12.80 -0.21
C GLY A 40 4.09 -12.89 -0.94
N ALA A 41 4.58 -14.11 -1.17
CA ALA A 41 5.82 -14.35 -1.90
C ALA A 41 5.75 -13.84 -3.35
N ASN A 42 6.91 -13.66 -3.99
CA ASN A 42 6.98 -13.36 -5.42
C ASN A 42 6.29 -14.49 -6.22
N GLY A 43 5.49 -14.11 -7.22
CA GLY A 43 4.71 -15.06 -8.01
C GLY A 43 3.41 -15.55 -7.34
N SER A 44 3.01 -15.04 -6.17
CA SER A 44 1.75 -15.42 -5.51
C SER A 44 0.48 -14.90 -6.20
N GLY A 45 0.61 -14.03 -7.22
CA GLY A 45 -0.53 -13.50 -7.98
C GLY A 45 -0.95 -12.08 -7.63
N LYS A 46 -0.30 -11.38 -6.69
CA LYS A 46 -0.65 -10.02 -6.22
C LYS A 46 -0.79 -8.99 -7.34
N THR A 47 0.26 -8.82 -8.15
CA THR A 47 0.25 -7.88 -9.30
C THR A 47 -0.80 -8.30 -10.35
N THR A 48 -1.00 -9.60 -10.56
CA THR A 48 -2.05 -10.08 -11.46
C THR A 48 -3.43 -9.73 -10.93
N LEU A 49 -3.69 -9.94 -9.64
CA LEU A 49 -4.94 -9.56 -9.00
C LEU A 49 -5.18 -8.04 -9.11
N THR A 50 -4.20 -7.21 -8.74
CA THR A 50 -4.37 -5.77 -8.72
C THR A 50 -4.55 -5.14 -10.10
N LYS A 51 -3.99 -5.75 -11.16
CA LYS A 51 -4.23 -5.32 -12.55
C LYS A 51 -5.67 -5.51 -13.02
N HIS A 52 -6.48 -6.30 -12.35
CA HIS A 52 -7.92 -6.39 -12.62
C HIS A 52 -8.71 -5.20 -12.06
N PHE A 53 -8.18 -4.50 -11.03
CA PHE A 53 -8.88 -3.39 -10.40
C PHE A 53 -8.95 -2.16 -11.32
N ASN A 54 -7.92 -1.93 -12.14
CA ASN A 54 -7.87 -0.83 -13.10
C ASN A 54 -8.21 -1.25 -14.55
N GLY A 55 -8.61 -2.52 -14.75
CA GLY A 55 -9.01 -3.05 -16.04
C GLY A 55 -7.87 -3.34 -17.03
N LEU A 56 -6.61 -3.32 -16.59
CA LEU A 56 -5.46 -3.76 -17.39
C LEU A 56 -5.54 -5.26 -17.72
N LEU A 57 -6.10 -6.05 -16.81
CA LEU A 57 -6.48 -7.43 -17.05
C LEU A 57 -7.99 -7.59 -16.89
N ARG A 58 -8.56 -8.54 -17.64
CA ARG A 58 -9.99 -8.86 -17.57
C ARG A 58 -10.16 -10.25 -16.98
N PRO A 59 -11.13 -10.46 -16.06
CA PRO A 59 -11.44 -11.77 -15.54
C PRO A 59 -11.73 -12.79 -16.66
N ARG A 60 -11.20 -14.00 -16.54
CA ARG A 60 -11.63 -15.12 -17.38
C ARG A 60 -12.91 -15.76 -16.83
N ARG A 61 -13.05 -15.77 -15.48
CA ARG A 61 -14.26 -16.11 -14.74
C ARG A 61 -14.41 -15.19 -13.56
N GLY A 62 -15.62 -15.08 -13.04
CA GLY A 62 -15.94 -14.17 -11.95
C GLY A 62 -16.08 -12.73 -12.43
N ARG A 63 -15.99 -11.78 -11.50
CA ARG A 63 -16.17 -10.34 -11.80
C ARG A 63 -15.37 -9.49 -10.83
N VAL A 64 -15.06 -8.28 -11.29
CA VAL A 64 -14.47 -7.21 -10.46
C VAL A 64 -15.32 -5.96 -10.61
N ARG A 65 -15.71 -5.37 -9.49
CA ARG A 65 -16.46 -4.12 -9.44
C ARG A 65 -15.66 -3.05 -8.73
N VAL A 66 -15.70 -1.85 -9.28
CA VAL A 66 -15.14 -0.65 -8.67
C VAL A 66 -16.27 0.38 -8.56
N ASP A 67 -16.49 0.87 -7.36
CA ASP A 67 -17.58 1.81 -7.06
C ASP A 67 -18.96 1.27 -7.51
N GLY A 68 -19.21 -0.01 -7.22
CA GLY A 68 -20.43 -0.73 -7.59
C GLY A 68 -20.56 -1.11 -9.08
N ALA A 69 -19.70 -0.57 -9.96
CA ALA A 69 -19.77 -0.81 -11.40
C ALA A 69 -18.79 -1.90 -11.84
N ASP A 70 -19.25 -2.82 -12.70
CA ASP A 70 -18.40 -3.88 -13.26
C ASP A 70 -17.29 -3.29 -14.14
N THR A 71 -16.06 -3.78 -13.98
CA THR A 71 -14.90 -3.30 -14.75
C THR A 71 -14.89 -3.81 -16.18
N SER A 72 -15.57 -4.92 -16.49
CA SER A 72 -15.52 -5.58 -17.81
C SER A 72 -16.05 -4.73 -18.96
N GLY A 73 -17.02 -3.86 -18.69
CA GLY A 73 -17.66 -2.95 -19.66
C GLY A 73 -16.98 -1.57 -19.78
N ARG A 74 -15.88 -1.32 -19.03
CA ARG A 74 -15.26 0.00 -18.94
C ARG A 74 -13.84 -0.01 -19.52
N SER A 75 -13.45 1.09 -20.14
CA SER A 75 -12.06 1.28 -20.61
C SER A 75 -11.12 1.56 -19.43
N VAL A 76 -9.82 1.30 -19.63
CA VAL A 76 -8.78 1.65 -18.65
C VAL A 76 -8.80 3.15 -18.33
N GLY A 77 -9.05 4.01 -19.35
CA GLY A 77 -9.15 5.46 -19.17
C GLY A 77 -10.33 5.90 -18.30
N GLU A 78 -11.47 5.20 -18.36
CA GLU A 78 -12.60 5.46 -17.45
C GLU A 78 -12.31 4.99 -16.03
N LEU A 79 -11.70 3.81 -15.89
CA LEU A 79 -11.34 3.25 -14.59
C LEU A 79 -10.22 4.05 -13.91
N SER A 80 -9.29 4.62 -14.65
CA SER A 80 -8.17 5.41 -14.09
C SER A 80 -8.63 6.65 -13.32
N ARG A 81 -9.86 7.15 -13.56
CA ARG A 81 -10.45 8.22 -12.75
C ARG A 81 -10.86 7.77 -11.34
N GLN A 82 -11.05 6.48 -11.16
CA GLN A 82 -11.46 5.89 -9.87
C GLN A 82 -10.34 5.11 -9.20
N VAL A 83 -9.43 4.52 -9.99
CA VAL A 83 -8.33 3.69 -9.51
C VAL A 83 -7.01 4.26 -10.01
N GLY A 84 -6.28 4.92 -9.14
CA GLY A 84 -4.88 5.28 -9.39
C GLY A 84 -4.00 4.06 -9.18
N TYR A 85 -3.17 3.74 -10.16
CA TYR A 85 -2.30 2.56 -10.10
C TYR A 85 -0.83 2.96 -10.22
N LEU A 86 -0.02 2.60 -9.23
CA LEU A 86 1.44 2.71 -9.28
C LEU A 86 2.04 1.38 -9.72
N PHE A 87 2.72 1.37 -10.85
CA PHE A 87 3.43 0.18 -11.33
C PHE A 87 4.72 -0.04 -10.53
N GLN A 88 5.10 -1.31 -10.38
CA GLN A 88 6.35 -1.69 -9.74
C GLN A 88 7.58 -1.04 -10.42
N ASN A 89 7.61 -1.02 -11.77
CA ASN A 89 8.65 -0.33 -12.55
C ASN A 89 8.13 1.03 -13.06
N PRO A 90 8.73 2.17 -12.66
CA PRO A 90 8.32 3.50 -13.12
C PRO A 90 8.46 3.70 -14.64
N GLU A 91 9.33 2.94 -15.31
CA GLU A 91 9.50 3.02 -16.76
C GLU A 91 8.26 2.55 -17.55
N GLN A 92 7.40 1.74 -16.93
CA GLN A 92 6.14 1.31 -17.54
C GLN A 92 5.03 2.36 -17.44
N GLN A 93 5.25 3.42 -16.66
CA GLN A 93 4.23 4.44 -16.36
C GLN A 93 4.57 5.79 -17.00
N ILE A 94 5.85 6.14 -17.09
CA ILE A 94 6.32 7.46 -17.54
C ILE A 94 6.49 7.47 -19.07
N PHE A 95 5.89 8.47 -19.73
CA PHE A 95 5.96 8.60 -21.19
C PHE A 95 6.00 10.06 -21.68
N SER A 96 5.79 11.05 -20.82
CA SER A 96 5.74 12.45 -21.23
C SER A 96 7.14 13.07 -21.39
N PRO A 97 7.30 14.10 -22.27
CA PRO A 97 8.57 14.76 -22.51
C PRO A 97 9.19 15.46 -21.29
N THR A 98 8.37 15.92 -20.35
CA THR A 98 8.85 16.59 -19.13
C THR A 98 8.07 16.11 -17.90
N VAL A 99 8.69 16.24 -16.70
CA VAL A 99 8.04 15.91 -15.40
C VAL A 99 6.73 16.67 -15.24
N ARG A 100 6.70 17.99 -15.51
CA ARG A 100 5.47 18.79 -15.43
C ARG A 100 4.35 18.26 -16.33
N GLN A 101 4.69 17.85 -17.55
CA GLN A 101 3.70 17.30 -18.48
C GLN A 101 3.20 15.94 -18.03
N GLU A 102 4.07 15.12 -17.43
CA GLU A 102 3.71 13.83 -16.85
C GLU A 102 2.67 13.99 -15.73
N LEU A 103 2.91 14.90 -14.79
CA LEU A 103 1.97 15.18 -13.71
C LEU A 103 0.64 15.78 -14.22
N ALA A 104 0.69 16.57 -15.29
CA ALA A 104 -0.49 17.20 -15.87
C ALA A 104 -1.36 16.25 -16.69
N PHE A 105 -0.82 15.10 -17.13
CA PHE A 105 -1.50 14.19 -18.06
C PHE A 105 -2.82 13.63 -17.48
N GLY A 106 -2.77 13.07 -16.29
CA GLY A 106 -3.95 12.50 -15.63
C GLY A 106 -5.07 13.52 -15.40
N PRO A 107 -4.78 14.65 -14.72
CA PRO A 107 -5.76 15.71 -14.49
C PRO A 107 -6.39 16.28 -15.77
N ARG A 108 -5.61 16.46 -16.85
CA ARG A 108 -6.14 16.90 -18.15
C ARG A 108 -7.12 15.88 -18.74
N ASN A 109 -6.76 14.59 -18.72
CA ASN A 109 -7.63 13.52 -19.23
C ASN A 109 -8.88 13.31 -18.38
N ALA A 110 -8.83 13.69 -17.11
CA ALA A 110 -10.01 13.73 -16.25
C ALA A 110 -10.97 14.87 -16.58
N GLY A 111 -10.56 15.84 -17.43
CA GLY A 111 -11.38 16.96 -17.86
C GLY A 111 -11.34 18.17 -16.93
N LEU A 112 -10.32 18.27 -16.06
CA LEU A 112 -10.13 19.43 -15.18
C LEU A 112 -9.78 20.70 -15.99
N SER A 113 -10.17 21.85 -15.48
CA SER A 113 -9.80 23.15 -16.04
C SER A 113 -8.28 23.37 -15.98
N SER A 114 -7.75 24.22 -16.87
CA SER A 114 -6.32 24.54 -16.88
C SER A 114 -5.82 25.09 -15.54
N ALA A 115 -6.63 25.84 -14.82
CA ALA A 115 -6.27 26.39 -13.50
C ALA A 115 -6.18 25.28 -12.43
N GLU A 116 -7.11 24.33 -12.41
CA GLU A 116 -7.09 23.18 -11.52
C GLU A 116 -5.91 22.26 -11.81
N VAL A 117 -5.64 21.98 -13.10
CA VAL A 117 -4.47 21.20 -13.53
C VAL A 117 -3.18 21.85 -13.01
N GLU A 118 -3.01 23.17 -13.23
CA GLU A 118 -1.79 23.87 -12.79
C GLU A 118 -1.65 23.88 -11.26
N SER A 119 -2.76 24.03 -10.51
CA SER A 119 -2.73 23.93 -9.05
C SER A 119 -2.28 22.55 -8.61
N ARG A 120 -2.95 21.47 -9.08
CA ARG A 120 -2.60 20.09 -8.71
C ARG A 120 -1.16 19.70 -9.07
N VAL A 121 -0.69 20.15 -10.24
CA VAL A 121 0.70 19.92 -10.67
C VAL A 121 1.69 20.62 -9.75
N ARG A 122 1.42 21.89 -9.37
CA ARG A 122 2.28 22.63 -8.44
C ARG A 122 2.34 21.94 -7.09
N ASP A 123 1.17 21.61 -6.52
CA ASP A 123 1.07 20.96 -5.20
C ASP A 123 1.81 19.61 -5.19
N ALA A 124 1.71 18.82 -6.28
CA ALA A 124 2.42 17.56 -6.43
C ALA A 124 3.94 17.76 -6.59
N LEU A 125 4.38 18.75 -7.38
CA LEU A 125 5.81 19.09 -7.52
C LEU A 125 6.43 19.49 -6.18
N ASP A 126 5.71 20.29 -5.38
CA ASP A 126 6.16 20.76 -4.08
C ASP A 126 6.23 19.61 -3.07
N ARG A 127 5.16 18.79 -2.98
CA ARG A 127 5.09 17.66 -2.06
C ARG A 127 6.22 16.65 -2.28
N PHE A 128 6.49 16.30 -3.54
CA PHE A 128 7.53 15.31 -3.88
C PHE A 128 8.88 15.93 -4.23
N ARG A 129 9.08 17.23 -3.94
CA ARG A 129 10.34 17.98 -4.14
C ARG A 129 10.89 17.88 -5.56
N LEU A 130 10.00 17.96 -6.55
CA LEU A 130 10.33 17.84 -7.98
C LEU A 130 10.47 19.19 -8.69
N GLY A 131 10.32 20.32 -7.99
CA GLY A 131 10.36 21.67 -8.59
C GLY A 131 11.62 21.93 -9.43
N GLY A 132 12.81 21.51 -8.93
CA GLY A 132 14.07 21.68 -9.62
C GLY A 132 14.23 20.90 -10.93
N VAL A 133 13.40 19.87 -11.15
CA VAL A 133 13.42 19.00 -12.33
C VAL A 133 12.13 19.03 -13.15
N ALA A 134 11.22 19.96 -12.84
CA ALA A 134 9.89 20.03 -13.49
C ALA A 134 9.94 20.14 -15.00
N GLY A 135 10.94 20.83 -15.56
CA GLY A 135 11.18 20.98 -16.99
C GLY A 135 12.04 19.88 -17.63
N SER A 136 12.62 18.99 -16.83
CA SER A 136 13.53 17.96 -17.31
C SER A 136 12.77 16.76 -17.89
N PRO A 137 13.34 16.07 -18.88
CA PRO A 137 12.84 14.78 -19.35
C PRO A 137 12.98 13.74 -18.23
N PRO A 138 11.92 12.97 -17.89
CA PRO A 138 12.02 11.94 -16.87
C PRO A 138 13.07 10.84 -17.20
N ALA A 139 13.34 10.61 -18.47
CA ALA A 139 14.30 9.60 -18.93
C ALA A 139 15.73 9.82 -18.42
N ILE A 140 16.14 11.08 -18.14
CA ILE A 140 17.49 11.39 -17.63
C ILE A 140 17.58 11.38 -16.10
N LEU A 141 16.46 11.20 -15.41
CA LEU A 141 16.42 11.19 -13.94
C LEU A 141 16.87 9.84 -13.40
N SER A 142 17.40 9.86 -12.17
CA SER A 142 17.68 8.63 -11.42
C SER A 142 16.41 7.81 -11.20
N TYR A 143 16.56 6.52 -10.91
CA TYR A 143 15.42 5.63 -10.64
C TYR A 143 14.54 6.17 -9.49
N GLY A 144 15.14 6.62 -8.38
CA GLY A 144 14.39 7.19 -7.24
C GLY A 144 13.62 8.46 -7.61
N LEU A 145 14.20 9.35 -8.43
CA LEU A 145 13.48 10.53 -8.92
C LEU A 145 12.33 10.13 -9.87
N ARG A 146 12.51 9.13 -10.75
CA ARG A 146 11.42 8.61 -11.57
C ARG A 146 10.30 8.02 -10.71
N ARG A 147 10.64 7.30 -9.63
CA ARG A 147 9.64 6.80 -8.67
C ARG A 147 8.87 7.94 -8.02
N ARG A 148 9.54 9.02 -7.59
CA ARG A 148 8.86 10.22 -7.07
C ARG A 148 7.95 10.86 -8.12
N VAL A 149 8.34 10.89 -9.40
CA VAL A 149 7.48 11.39 -10.50
C VAL A 149 6.21 10.57 -10.64
N THR A 150 6.30 9.23 -10.58
CA THR A 150 5.10 8.38 -10.67
C THR A 150 4.15 8.56 -9.49
N LEU A 151 4.69 8.70 -8.26
CA LEU A 151 3.90 9.03 -7.06
C LEU A 151 3.24 10.40 -7.18
N ALA A 152 4.00 11.41 -7.62
CA ALA A 152 3.50 12.78 -7.84
C ALA A 152 2.37 12.82 -8.91
N SER A 153 2.47 11.98 -9.95
CA SER A 153 1.42 11.87 -10.96
C SER A 153 0.11 11.31 -10.37
N LEU A 154 0.20 10.33 -9.47
CA LEU A 154 -0.96 9.82 -8.75
C LEU A 154 -1.54 10.87 -7.79
N ALA A 155 -0.69 11.62 -7.08
CA ALA A 155 -1.14 12.69 -6.20
C ALA A 155 -1.87 13.79 -6.97
N ALA A 156 -1.37 14.18 -8.16
CA ALA A 156 -2.04 15.14 -9.02
C ALA A 156 -3.40 14.65 -9.52
N MET A 157 -3.57 13.35 -9.75
CA MET A 157 -4.85 12.74 -10.15
C MET A 157 -5.87 12.70 -9.02
N ASP A 158 -5.43 12.45 -7.79
CA ASP A 158 -6.25 12.35 -6.57
C ASP A 158 -7.44 11.36 -6.71
N PRO A 159 -7.21 10.09 -7.04
CA PRO A 159 -8.27 9.10 -7.21
C PRO A 159 -8.82 8.63 -5.84
N PRO A 160 -10.10 8.17 -5.77
CA PRO A 160 -10.69 7.66 -4.54
C PRO A 160 -10.09 6.32 -4.06
N LEU A 161 -9.53 5.51 -4.96
CA LEU A 161 -8.82 4.26 -4.66
C LEU A 161 -7.40 4.33 -5.24
N LEU A 162 -6.39 4.14 -4.39
CA LEU A 162 -4.99 3.99 -4.80
C LEU A 162 -4.57 2.53 -4.69
N VAL A 163 -3.92 2.04 -5.72
CA VAL A 163 -3.27 0.73 -5.75
C VAL A 163 -1.78 0.95 -6.00
N LEU A 164 -0.95 0.57 -5.04
CA LEU A 164 0.47 0.85 -5.04
C LEU A 164 1.24 -0.47 -5.04
N ASP A 165 1.83 -0.82 -6.20
CA ASP A 165 2.60 -2.05 -6.34
C ASP A 165 4.08 -1.77 -6.04
N GLU A 166 4.55 -2.23 -4.85
CA GLU A 166 5.90 -2.06 -4.33
C GLU A 166 6.39 -0.59 -4.39
N PRO A 167 5.70 0.36 -3.74
CA PRO A 167 6.01 1.79 -3.89
C PRO A 167 7.37 2.21 -3.35
N THR A 168 7.97 1.41 -2.47
CA THR A 168 9.19 1.73 -1.73
C THR A 168 10.47 1.47 -2.51
N VAL A 169 10.39 0.66 -3.56
CA VAL A 169 11.56 0.27 -4.36
C VAL A 169 12.22 1.48 -4.99
N GLY A 170 13.51 1.69 -4.65
CA GLY A 170 14.34 2.77 -5.19
C GLY A 170 14.17 4.13 -4.51
N LEU A 171 13.36 4.24 -3.46
CA LEU A 171 13.30 5.42 -2.61
C LEU A 171 14.41 5.40 -1.55
N ASP A 172 14.98 6.56 -1.27
CA ASP A 172 15.80 6.81 -0.09
C ASP A 172 14.92 7.00 1.16
N ALA A 173 15.54 7.01 2.36
CA ALA A 173 14.78 7.14 3.61
C ALA A 173 13.88 8.39 3.67
N PRO A 174 14.33 9.59 3.23
CA PRO A 174 13.44 10.75 3.14
C PRO A 174 12.27 10.55 2.17
N GLY A 175 12.51 9.95 0.99
CA GLY A 175 11.46 9.68 0.00
C GLY A 175 10.45 8.64 0.47
N LEU A 176 10.90 7.67 1.26
CA LEU A 176 10.03 6.70 1.91
C LEU A 176 9.11 7.39 2.92
N ALA A 177 9.67 8.20 3.84
CA ALA A 177 8.90 8.95 4.83
C ALA A 177 7.86 9.86 4.17
N GLU A 178 8.27 10.69 3.18
CA GLU A 178 7.36 11.57 2.43
C GLU A 178 6.21 10.80 1.76
N THR A 179 6.49 9.60 1.25
CA THR A 179 5.47 8.77 0.62
C THR A 179 4.45 8.27 1.63
N PHE A 180 4.90 7.75 2.78
CA PHE A 180 3.98 7.22 3.79
C PHE A 180 3.26 8.32 4.56
N ASP A 181 3.87 9.49 4.78
CA ASP A 181 3.18 10.68 5.30
C ASP A 181 2.02 11.08 4.37
N TRP A 182 2.27 11.10 3.05
CA TRP A 182 1.22 11.38 2.07
C TRP A 182 0.11 10.33 2.09
N LEU A 183 0.45 9.04 2.17
CA LEU A 183 -0.55 7.97 2.23
C LEU A 183 -1.38 8.04 3.53
N ALA A 184 -0.74 8.35 4.66
CA ALA A 184 -1.43 8.54 5.95
C ALA A 184 -2.41 9.73 5.91
N GLU A 185 -2.01 10.85 5.30
CA GLU A 185 -2.91 12.00 5.08
C GLU A 185 -4.11 11.61 4.21
N LEU A 186 -3.90 10.87 3.12
CA LEU A 186 -4.98 10.42 2.25
C LEU A 186 -5.93 9.45 2.96
N HIS A 187 -5.38 8.52 3.74
CA HIS A 187 -6.17 7.58 4.55
C HIS A 187 -7.02 8.33 5.59
N ALA A 188 -6.44 9.29 6.31
CA ALA A 188 -7.17 10.15 7.24
C ALA A 188 -8.30 10.96 6.58
N GLN A 189 -8.18 11.28 5.27
CA GLN A 189 -9.21 11.92 4.46
C GLN A 189 -10.26 10.92 3.90
N GLY A 190 -10.16 9.63 4.26
CA GLY A 190 -11.09 8.59 3.83
C GLY A 190 -10.81 8.02 2.43
N ARG A 191 -9.61 8.23 1.86
CA ARG A 191 -9.18 7.54 0.64
C ARG A 191 -8.91 6.08 0.93
N THR A 192 -9.23 5.22 -0.03
CA THR A 192 -8.93 3.79 0.06
C THR A 192 -7.56 3.51 -0.55
N ILE A 193 -6.76 2.70 0.14
CA ILE A 193 -5.39 2.38 -0.27
C ILE A 193 -5.23 0.86 -0.30
N VAL A 194 -4.71 0.32 -1.41
CA VAL A 194 -4.25 -1.05 -1.53
C VAL A 194 -2.75 -1.03 -1.75
N LEU A 195 -2.00 -1.40 -0.73
CA LEU A 195 -0.55 -1.49 -0.73
C LEU A 195 -0.12 -2.93 -1.02
N VAL A 196 0.50 -3.17 -2.17
CA VAL A 196 1.17 -4.45 -2.43
C VAL A 196 2.60 -4.33 -1.96
N THR A 197 2.98 -5.16 -1.00
CA THR A 197 4.34 -5.14 -0.45
C THR A 197 4.77 -6.50 0.07
N HIS A 198 6.09 -6.71 0.15
CA HIS A 198 6.72 -7.80 0.88
C HIS A 198 7.34 -7.31 2.20
N ASP A 199 7.28 -6.01 2.50
CA ASP A 199 7.75 -5.45 3.77
C ASP A 199 6.65 -5.52 4.82
N MET A 200 6.83 -6.46 5.75
CA MET A 200 5.87 -6.70 6.83
C MET A 200 5.88 -5.60 7.89
N SER A 201 6.96 -4.82 8.00
CA SER A 201 6.99 -3.66 8.91
C SER A 201 6.03 -2.59 8.42
N LEU A 202 6.07 -2.26 7.14
CA LEU A 202 5.16 -1.29 6.53
C LEU A 202 3.70 -1.77 6.58
N ALA A 203 3.46 -3.07 6.31
CA ALA A 203 2.12 -3.63 6.43
C ALA A 203 1.59 -3.58 7.87
N ALA A 204 2.46 -3.83 8.86
CA ALA A 204 2.09 -3.78 10.28
C ALA A 204 1.81 -2.36 10.79
N GLU A 205 2.54 -1.37 10.26
CA GLU A 205 2.49 0.02 10.71
C GLU A 205 1.30 0.78 10.13
N HIS A 206 0.94 0.51 8.87
CA HIS A 206 0.02 1.36 8.13
C HIS A 206 -1.32 0.72 7.78
N ALA A 207 -1.39 -0.63 7.71
CA ALA A 207 -2.60 -1.28 7.24
C ALA A 207 -3.64 -1.52 8.34
N ASP A 208 -4.91 -1.26 8.02
CA ASP A 208 -6.04 -1.68 8.85
C ASP A 208 -6.23 -3.20 8.77
N ARG A 209 -6.00 -3.78 7.59
CA ARG A 209 -6.13 -5.21 7.33
C ARG A 209 -5.03 -5.69 6.39
N ILE A 210 -4.56 -6.92 6.62
CA ILE A 210 -3.59 -7.60 5.76
C ILE A 210 -4.29 -8.79 5.09
N VAL A 211 -4.15 -8.87 3.76
CA VAL A 211 -4.57 -10.01 2.94
C VAL A 211 -3.32 -10.73 2.45
N ALA A 212 -3.16 -11.99 2.83
CA ALA A 212 -2.03 -12.82 2.42
C ALA A 212 -2.42 -13.73 1.25
N MET A 213 -1.61 -13.68 0.18
CA MET A 213 -1.77 -14.51 -1.00
C MET A 213 -0.67 -15.56 -1.14
N ARG A 214 -1.07 -16.75 -1.58
CA ARG A 214 -0.17 -17.85 -1.95
C ARG A 214 -0.72 -18.59 -3.18
N GLN A 215 0.12 -18.75 -4.20
CA GLN A 215 -0.20 -19.56 -5.40
C GLN A 215 -1.57 -19.22 -6.03
N GLY A 216 -1.88 -17.91 -6.13
CA GLY A 216 -3.13 -17.46 -6.76
C GLY A 216 -4.37 -17.51 -5.86
N GLU A 217 -4.23 -17.81 -4.58
CA GLU A 217 -5.32 -17.88 -3.60
C GLU A 217 -5.11 -16.87 -2.46
N ILE A 218 -6.21 -16.39 -1.88
CA ILE A 218 -6.18 -15.66 -0.61
C ILE A 218 -6.22 -16.71 0.51
N VAL A 219 -5.15 -16.77 1.30
CA VAL A 219 -4.99 -17.75 2.39
C VAL A 219 -5.27 -17.15 3.77
N ALA A 220 -5.26 -15.83 3.88
CA ALA A 220 -5.64 -15.13 5.11
C ALA A 220 -6.11 -13.72 4.81
N SER A 221 -7.00 -13.22 5.66
CA SER A 221 -7.46 -11.83 5.71
C SER A 221 -7.75 -11.49 7.16
N ALA A 222 -6.89 -10.67 7.79
CA ALA A 222 -6.96 -10.40 9.22
C ALA A 222 -6.36 -9.03 9.57
N LEU A 223 -6.65 -8.53 10.77
CA LEU A 223 -5.93 -7.39 11.35
C LEU A 223 -4.44 -7.72 11.52
N PRO A 224 -3.53 -6.74 11.43
CA PRO A 224 -2.09 -7.00 11.58
C PRO A 224 -1.75 -7.79 12.86
N ALA A 225 -2.31 -7.39 14.00
CA ALA A 225 -2.05 -8.06 15.26
C ALA A 225 -2.52 -9.53 15.30
N GLU A 226 -3.57 -9.88 14.59
CA GLU A 226 -4.09 -11.23 14.49
C GLU A 226 -3.25 -12.09 13.55
N LEU A 227 -2.87 -11.53 12.38
CA LEU A 227 -2.07 -12.23 11.39
C LEU A 227 -0.70 -12.61 11.96
N PHE A 228 0.00 -11.66 12.59
CA PHE A 228 1.34 -11.88 13.11
C PHE A 228 1.40 -12.79 14.36
N ARG A 229 0.28 -13.15 14.97
CA ARG A 229 0.19 -14.21 15.99
C ARG A 229 0.27 -15.61 15.38
N GLN A 230 -0.10 -15.77 14.11
CA GLN A 230 -0.22 -17.05 13.43
C GLN A 230 1.11 -17.45 12.76
N GLN A 231 2.10 -17.88 13.55
CA GLN A 231 3.45 -18.21 13.04
C GLN A 231 3.46 -19.28 11.94
N GLU A 232 2.61 -20.31 12.08
CA GLU A 232 2.49 -21.38 11.09
C GLU A 232 1.98 -20.85 9.75
N LEU A 233 1.00 -19.94 9.77
CA LEU A 233 0.49 -19.30 8.56
C LEU A 233 1.56 -18.45 7.88
N LEU A 234 2.30 -17.64 8.65
CA LEU A 234 3.41 -16.84 8.12
C LEU A 234 4.46 -17.73 7.43
N ALA A 235 4.82 -18.84 8.04
CA ALA A 235 5.75 -19.81 7.45
C ALA A 235 5.19 -20.42 6.14
N GLN A 236 3.89 -20.77 6.10
CA GLN A 236 3.22 -21.32 4.92
C GLN A 236 3.23 -20.35 3.74
N VAL A 237 3.09 -19.04 4.00
CA VAL A 237 3.08 -17.99 2.95
C VAL A 237 4.47 -17.40 2.69
N SER A 238 5.53 -17.96 3.32
CA SER A 238 6.91 -17.50 3.20
C SER A 238 7.08 -16.03 3.58
N LEU A 239 6.36 -15.58 4.61
CA LEU A 239 6.45 -14.24 5.17
C LEU A 239 7.11 -14.30 6.54
N ALA A 240 7.97 -13.32 6.82
CA ALA A 240 8.57 -13.13 8.15
C ALA A 240 7.75 -12.08 8.92
N ALA A 241 7.60 -12.28 10.23
CA ALA A 241 7.04 -11.23 11.09
C ALA A 241 7.96 -9.99 11.08
N PRO A 242 7.43 -8.79 11.40
CA PRO A 242 8.25 -7.59 11.58
C PRO A 242 9.42 -7.86 12.53
N PRO A 243 10.65 -7.40 12.24
CA PRO A 243 11.82 -7.66 13.10
C PRO A 243 11.62 -7.17 14.54
N VAL A 244 10.90 -6.05 14.73
CA VAL A 244 10.58 -5.51 16.04
C VAL A 244 9.71 -6.46 16.88
N LEU A 245 8.77 -7.18 16.26
CA LEU A 245 7.96 -8.18 16.94
C LEU A 245 8.82 -9.36 17.42
N SER A 246 9.78 -9.79 16.61
CA SER A 246 10.72 -10.84 17.00
C SER A 246 11.58 -10.40 18.19
N LEU A 247 12.06 -9.16 18.19
CA LEU A 247 12.76 -8.56 19.32
C LEU A 247 11.90 -8.49 20.58
N ALA A 248 10.66 -7.97 20.46
CA ALA A 248 9.72 -7.87 21.57
C ALA A 248 9.46 -9.24 22.23
N ARG A 249 9.27 -10.28 21.43
CA ARG A 249 9.09 -11.67 21.91
C ARG A 249 10.31 -12.20 22.66
N THR A 250 11.53 -11.89 22.18
CA THR A 250 12.76 -12.29 22.84
C THR A 250 12.89 -11.65 24.22
N LEU A 251 12.34 -10.47 24.39
CA LEU A 251 12.43 -9.69 25.63
C LEU A 251 11.24 -9.88 26.60
N VAL A 252 10.30 -10.79 26.30
CA VAL A 252 9.21 -11.18 27.20
C VAL A 252 9.70 -11.58 28.62
N PRO A 253 10.83 -12.35 28.79
CA PRO A 253 11.36 -12.67 30.12
C PRO A 253 11.81 -11.44 30.92
N LEU A 254 12.03 -10.30 30.24
CA LEU A 254 12.39 -9.03 30.89
C LEU A 254 11.16 -8.18 31.24
N GLY A 255 9.93 -8.63 30.91
CA GLY A 255 8.67 -7.97 31.26
C GLY A 255 7.99 -7.20 30.14
N LEU A 256 8.43 -7.35 28.89
CA LEU A 256 7.71 -6.83 27.71
C LEU A 256 6.55 -7.75 27.32
N SER A 257 5.52 -7.18 26.68
CA SER A 257 4.33 -7.92 26.23
C SER A 257 4.61 -8.95 25.14
N GLY A 258 5.64 -8.68 24.31
CA GLY A 258 5.95 -9.49 23.12
C GLY A 258 4.96 -9.31 21.98
N THR A 259 4.20 -8.20 21.95
CA THR A 259 3.14 -7.94 20.95
C THR A 259 3.38 -6.69 20.11
N SER A 260 4.41 -5.89 20.39
CA SER A 260 4.72 -4.65 19.67
C SER A 260 5.02 -4.93 18.19
N LEU A 261 4.25 -4.29 17.31
CA LEU A 261 4.34 -4.45 15.86
C LEU A 261 5.17 -3.35 15.18
N THR A 262 5.30 -2.19 15.83
CA THR A 262 6.04 -1.02 15.33
C THR A 262 7.19 -0.68 16.26
N VAL A 263 8.22 0.00 15.71
CA VAL A 263 9.36 0.48 16.51
C VAL A 263 8.89 1.46 17.58
N GLU A 264 7.93 2.32 17.26
CA GLU A 264 7.37 3.31 18.19
C GLU A 264 6.72 2.61 19.37
N SER A 265 5.77 1.68 19.14
CA SER A 265 5.09 0.93 20.20
C SER A 265 6.05 0.13 21.08
N PHE A 266 7.11 -0.43 20.47
CA PHE A 266 8.17 -1.12 21.22
C PHE A 266 8.96 -0.17 22.10
N CYS A 267 9.37 1.00 21.60
CA CYS A 267 10.13 2.00 22.35
C CYS A 267 9.33 2.54 23.52
N ASP A 268 8.03 2.80 23.32
CA ASP A 268 7.14 3.27 24.39
C ASP A 268 6.99 2.23 25.51
N GLU A 269 6.75 0.97 25.15
CA GLU A 269 6.65 -0.12 26.11
C GLU A 269 7.97 -0.32 26.87
N TYR A 270 9.10 -0.31 26.17
CA TYR A 270 10.42 -0.46 26.78
C TYR A 270 10.77 0.71 27.72
N ALA A 271 10.47 1.95 27.30
CA ALA A 271 10.66 3.13 28.14
C ALA A 271 9.80 3.07 29.43
N ALA A 272 8.54 2.60 29.31
CA ALA A 272 7.67 2.40 30.46
C ALA A 272 8.24 1.35 31.44
N LEU A 273 8.75 0.23 30.91
CA LEU A 273 9.40 -0.81 31.71
C LEU A 273 10.64 -0.28 32.46
N LEU A 274 11.48 0.50 31.79
CA LEU A 274 12.67 1.10 32.44
C LEU A 274 12.27 2.08 33.57
N LYS A 275 11.27 2.92 33.34
CA LYS A 275 10.74 3.85 34.37
C LYS A 275 10.20 3.09 35.58
N ALA A 276 9.45 2.01 35.36
CA ALA A 276 8.91 1.19 36.45
C ALA A 276 10.00 0.51 37.30
N ARG A 277 11.13 0.14 36.66
CA ARG A 277 12.28 -0.44 37.37
C ARG A 277 13.17 0.59 38.10
N ALA A 278 13.17 1.84 37.62
CA ALA A 278 13.96 2.94 38.20
C ALA A 278 13.28 3.57 39.44
N LEU A 279 11.98 3.34 39.63
CA LEU A 279 11.29 3.77 40.85
C LEU A 279 11.74 2.89 42.02
N PRO A 280 12.28 3.44 43.17
CA PRO A 280 12.58 2.65 44.31
C PRO A 280 11.26 2.04 44.83
N PRO A 281 11.30 0.79 45.37
CA PRO A 281 10.11 0.21 45.97
C PRO A 281 9.59 1.15 47.08
N ASP A 282 8.28 1.47 47.02
CA ASP A 282 7.61 2.22 48.08
C ASP A 282 8.01 1.61 49.43
N ARG A 283 8.78 2.36 50.22
CA ARG A 283 9.03 1.95 51.60
C ARG A 283 7.67 2.05 52.35
N PRO A 284 7.17 0.97 52.90
CA PRO A 284 6.02 1.11 53.79
C PRO A 284 6.43 2.07 54.88
N GLU A 285 5.65 3.16 55.07
CA GLU A 285 5.80 4.07 56.19
C GLU A 285 5.77 3.22 57.45
N ALA A 286 6.88 3.16 58.15
CA ALA A 286 6.97 2.56 59.47
C ALA A 286 6.08 3.40 60.41
N GLY A 287 4.86 2.89 60.68
CA GLY A 287 3.95 3.49 61.62
C GLY A 287 4.61 3.60 63.00
N GLN A 288 4.57 4.83 63.49
CA GLN A 288 4.78 5.11 64.91
C GLN A 288 3.50 4.84 65.68
#